data_695e5f1ca2c465b8d17f9933eaa3797f
#
_entry.id   695e5f1ca2c465b8d17f9933eaa3797f
#
_cell.length_a   1.000
_cell.length_b   1.000
_cell.length_c   1.000
_cell.angle_alpha   90.00
_cell.angle_beta   90.00
_cell.angle_gamma   90.00
#
_symmetry.space_group_name_H-M   'P 1'
#
loop_
_entity.id
_entity.type
_entity.pdbx_description
1 polymer ?
#
loop_
_entity_poly.entity_id
_entity_poly.type
_entity_poly.pdbx_seq_one_letter_code
_entity_poly.pdbx_strand_id
1 'polypeptide(L)'
;TRHDKWLCMMYPRLKLLQKLLADDGCLIISISYHELHNLVNLLREIFGTKQIVTVTVQTSGGKPSGGFNYVQEYLVFVVPADFHANALDFCGGNNRTPFEGLTLSTFDKTQRPNQTYPIFIDENGVFAGVGKSLQEQIDDGSYTGEKADFPYDYSIAPQGKVAVWPVTAKGKQCVWRQISGRLQADWEKGYIKISKNKSGSNQNQYSVQYLPSGVIKKIKDGELEVLGHEDGVPTLLFGENQTVGGQVPTIWAEKAFFTVNGTQTLKNIFPESPKTFDYPKSVALIESVVQAITKDADIILDSFAGSGTTAHAVLNMNKADGGHRKFILVEMMDYADSITAERVKRVIKGYGEGKNAVEGTGGNFSFYDLGEPLLMGDCLNEAVAPEKIREYIWFMETKQPYAPPSGGNPYYLGKHNS
;
A
#
# COMPACT_ATOMS: atom_id res chain seq x y z
N THR A 1 7.01 -27.91 -23.91
CA THR A 1 8.02 -26.85 -23.69
C THR A 1 8.23 -26.62 -22.22
N ARG A 2 9.20 -25.77 -21.82
CA ARG A 2 9.43 -25.36 -20.43
C ARG A 2 8.20 -24.61 -19.88
N HIS A 3 7.58 -23.81 -20.71
CA HIS A 3 6.38 -23.02 -20.37
C HIS A 3 5.17 -23.92 -20.10
N ASP A 4 4.98 -24.98 -20.90
CA ASP A 4 3.88 -25.94 -20.69
C ASP A 4 3.99 -26.64 -19.34
N LYS A 5 5.20 -27.08 -18.97
CA LYS A 5 5.45 -27.69 -17.66
C LYS A 5 5.13 -26.73 -16.53
N TRP A 6 5.51 -25.46 -16.68
CA TRP A 6 5.21 -24.44 -15.69
C TRP A 6 3.71 -24.20 -15.56
N LEU A 7 2.99 -24.09 -16.68
CA LEU A 7 1.52 -23.93 -16.70
C LEU A 7 0.82 -25.12 -16.05
N CYS A 8 1.19 -26.36 -16.40
CA CYS A 8 0.63 -27.57 -15.79
C CYS A 8 0.87 -27.64 -14.28
N MET A 9 2.00 -27.13 -13.81
CA MET A 9 2.31 -27.06 -12.38
C MET A 9 1.47 -25.98 -11.68
N MET A 10 1.34 -24.80 -12.28
CA MET A 10 0.70 -23.64 -11.62
C MET A 10 -0.82 -23.67 -11.67
N TYR A 11 -1.44 -24.16 -12.74
CA TYR A 11 -2.89 -24.15 -12.89
C TYR A 11 -3.64 -24.77 -11.71
N PRO A 12 -3.36 -26.03 -11.30
CA PRO A 12 -4.07 -26.66 -10.18
C PRO A 12 -3.82 -25.93 -8.84
N ARG A 13 -2.62 -25.35 -8.66
CA ARG A 13 -2.29 -24.57 -7.46
C ARG A 13 -3.08 -23.28 -7.38
N LEU A 14 -3.18 -22.56 -8.49
CA LEU A 14 -3.97 -21.32 -8.57
C LEU A 14 -5.47 -21.59 -8.37
N LYS A 15 -5.99 -22.70 -8.91
CA LYS A 15 -7.37 -23.13 -8.67
C LYS A 15 -7.62 -23.48 -7.19
N LEU A 16 -6.65 -24.06 -6.51
CA LEU A 16 -6.73 -24.32 -5.08
C LEU A 16 -6.67 -23.02 -4.27
N LEU A 17 -5.73 -22.12 -4.59
CA LEU A 17 -5.63 -20.82 -3.95
C LEU A 17 -6.88 -19.97 -4.14
N GLN A 18 -7.53 -20.05 -5.32
CA GLN A 18 -8.81 -19.40 -5.57
C GLN A 18 -9.89 -19.85 -4.56
N LYS A 19 -9.93 -21.14 -4.23
CA LYS A 19 -10.90 -21.69 -3.26
C LYS A 19 -10.61 -21.31 -1.81
N LEU A 20 -9.33 -21.03 -1.50
CA LEU A 20 -8.91 -20.61 -0.15
C LEU A 20 -9.02 -19.11 0.06
N LEU A 21 -9.12 -18.34 -1.03
CA LEU A 21 -9.18 -16.89 -0.96
C LEU A 21 -10.55 -16.43 -0.48
N ALA A 22 -10.58 -15.53 0.50
CA ALA A 22 -11.82 -14.88 0.93
C ALA A 22 -12.43 -14.02 -0.21
N ASP A 23 -13.70 -13.68 -0.13
CA ASP A 23 -14.38 -12.90 -1.17
C ASP A 23 -13.72 -11.52 -1.37
N ASP A 24 -13.33 -10.86 -0.28
CA ASP A 24 -12.58 -9.60 -0.28
C ASP A 24 -11.05 -9.81 -0.30
N GLY A 25 -10.58 -11.06 -0.33
CA GLY A 25 -9.17 -11.42 -0.30
C GLY A 25 -8.41 -11.05 -1.57
N CYS A 26 -7.10 -10.84 -1.41
CA CYS A 26 -6.15 -10.50 -2.46
C CYS A 26 -5.15 -11.65 -2.66
N LEU A 27 -4.82 -11.95 -3.92
CA LEU A 27 -3.73 -12.88 -4.26
C LEU A 27 -2.59 -12.09 -4.92
N ILE A 28 -1.37 -12.29 -4.43
CA ILE A 28 -0.17 -11.64 -4.97
C ILE A 28 0.85 -12.69 -5.38
N ILE A 29 1.37 -12.56 -6.57
CA ILE A 29 2.35 -13.49 -7.12
C ILE A 29 3.58 -12.72 -7.58
N SER A 30 4.74 -13.05 -7.01
CA SER A 30 6.03 -12.56 -7.50
C SER A 30 6.51 -13.43 -8.66
N ILE A 31 6.86 -12.81 -9.78
CA ILE A 31 7.22 -13.52 -11.00
C ILE A 31 8.31 -12.77 -11.78
N SER A 32 9.17 -13.50 -12.47
CA SER A 32 10.12 -12.92 -13.43
C SER A 32 9.45 -12.67 -14.78
N TYR A 33 10.14 -11.93 -15.66
CA TYR A 33 9.65 -11.62 -17.00
C TYR A 33 9.40 -12.87 -17.86
N HIS A 34 10.06 -13.99 -17.54
CA HIS A 34 9.97 -15.22 -18.34
C HIS A 34 8.54 -15.80 -18.42
N GLU A 35 7.80 -15.75 -17.32
CA GLU A 35 6.47 -16.35 -17.22
C GLU A 35 5.35 -15.33 -16.96
N LEU A 36 5.67 -14.04 -16.93
CA LEU A 36 4.69 -12.98 -16.62
C LEU A 36 3.45 -13.05 -17.52
N HIS A 37 3.65 -13.16 -18.83
CA HIS A 37 2.54 -13.19 -19.80
C HIS A 37 1.65 -14.43 -19.62
N ASN A 38 2.26 -15.58 -19.40
CA ASN A 38 1.57 -16.84 -19.14
C ASN A 38 0.76 -16.75 -17.85
N LEU A 39 1.37 -16.21 -16.79
CA LEU A 39 0.69 -16.01 -15.51
C LEU A 39 -0.52 -15.07 -15.64
N VAL A 40 -0.36 -13.91 -16.27
CA VAL A 40 -1.46 -12.94 -16.40
C VAL A 40 -2.63 -13.53 -17.19
N ASN A 41 -2.38 -14.27 -18.26
CA ASN A 41 -3.43 -14.93 -19.03
C ASN A 41 -4.16 -15.99 -18.20
N LEU A 42 -3.40 -16.80 -17.45
CA LEU A 42 -3.94 -17.83 -16.57
C LEU A 42 -4.80 -17.22 -15.44
N LEU A 43 -4.33 -16.13 -14.84
CA LEU A 43 -5.09 -15.42 -13.81
C LEU A 43 -6.39 -14.82 -14.35
N ARG A 44 -6.40 -14.28 -15.57
CA ARG A 44 -7.63 -13.78 -16.22
C ARG A 44 -8.65 -14.88 -16.42
N GLU A 45 -8.21 -16.08 -16.79
CA GLU A 45 -9.10 -17.24 -16.94
C GLU A 45 -9.69 -17.68 -15.59
N ILE A 46 -8.83 -17.77 -14.55
CA ILE A 46 -9.22 -18.29 -13.24
C ILE A 46 -10.04 -17.26 -12.43
N PHE A 47 -9.63 -15.97 -12.47
CA PHE A 47 -10.16 -14.90 -11.61
C PHE A 47 -10.88 -13.82 -12.41
N GLY A 48 -11.64 -14.18 -13.43
CA GLY A 48 -12.24 -13.26 -14.41
C GLY A 48 -13.11 -12.12 -13.85
N THR A 49 -13.55 -12.20 -12.59
CA THR A 49 -14.35 -11.16 -11.91
C THR A 49 -13.49 -10.21 -11.06
N LYS A 50 -12.22 -10.55 -10.83
CA LYS A 50 -11.29 -9.73 -10.05
C LYS A 50 -10.43 -8.84 -10.97
N GLN A 51 -9.96 -7.74 -10.43
CA GLN A 51 -9.00 -6.87 -11.11
C GLN A 51 -7.59 -7.48 -11.03
N ILE A 52 -6.86 -7.48 -12.15
CA ILE A 52 -5.47 -7.96 -12.22
C ILE A 52 -4.57 -6.78 -12.52
N VAL A 53 -3.68 -6.47 -11.59
CA VAL A 53 -2.74 -5.34 -11.67
C VAL A 53 -1.31 -5.89 -11.66
N THR A 54 -0.50 -5.50 -12.64
CA THR A 54 0.93 -5.82 -12.67
C THR A 54 1.73 -4.64 -12.16
N VAL A 55 2.52 -4.86 -11.13
CA VAL A 55 3.46 -3.90 -10.55
C VAL A 55 4.88 -4.30 -10.94
N THR A 56 5.63 -3.37 -11.50
CA THR A 56 7.06 -3.55 -11.81
C THR A 56 7.88 -3.14 -10.58
N VAL A 57 8.73 -4.05 -10.09
CA VAL A 57 9.60 -3.81 -8.94
C VAL A 57 11.04 -3.83 -9.38
N GLN A 58 11.78 -2.77 -9.12
CA GLN A 58 13.23 -2.77 -9.32
C GLN A 58 13.88 -3.58 -8.19
N THR A 59 14.55 -4.67 -8.56
CA THR A 59 15.18 -5.61 -7.61
C THR A 59 16.70 -5.59 -7.63
N SER A 60 17.29 -4.80 -8.53
CA SER A 60 18.76 -4.59 -8.59
C SER A 60 19.12 -3.26 -9.21
N GLY A 61 20.37 -2.81 -8.99
CA GLY A 61 20.92 -1.62 -9.65
C GLY A 61 21.44 -1.88 -11.07
N GLY A 62 21.47 -3.16 -11.49
CA GLY A 62 22.07 -3.58 -12.75
C GLY A 62 23.59 -3.65 -12.70
N LYS A 63 24.17 -4.33 -13.69
CA LYS A 63 25.61 -4.37 -13.95
C LYS A 63 25.85 -3.95 -15.39
N PRO A 64 26.88 -3.15 -15.69
CA PRO A 64 27.24 -2.84 -17.06
C PRO A 64 27.59 -4.13 -17.81
N SER A 65 26.80 -4.50 -18.82
CA SER A 65 26.97 -5.77 -19.54
C SER A 65 26.89 -5.64 -21.07
N GLY A 66 26.91 -4.41 -21.59
CA GLY A 66 26.91 -4.16 -23.04
C GLY A 66 25.61 -4.51 -23.77
N GLY A 67 24.53 -4.84 -23.07
CA GLY A 67 23.21 -5.17 -23.61
C GLY A 67 22.08 -4.70 -22.70
N PHE A 68 20.87 -5.18 -22.95
CA PHE A 68 19.74 -4.92 -22.04
C PHE A 68 19.96 -5.67 -20.72
N ASN A 69 19.80 -4.95 -19.60
CA ASN A 69 19.96 -5.50 -18.28
C ASN A 69 18.58 -5.57 -17.58
N TYR A 70 18.19 -6.77 -17.22
CA TYR A 70 16.94 -7.00 -16.49
C TYR A 70 17.17 -6.70 -15.01
N VAL A 71 16.69 -5.55 -14.57
CA VAL A 71 16.84 -5.04 -13.20
C VAL A 71 15.58 -5.17 -12.37
N GLN A 72 14.52 -5.74 -12.97
CA GLN A 72 13.19 -5.79 -12.38
C GLN A 72 12.63 -7.23 -12.29
N GLU A 73 11.72 -7.40 -11.36
CA GLU A 73 10.75 -8.48 -11.26
C GLU A 73 9.33 -7.87 -11.20
N TYR A 74 8.32 -8.71 -11.16
CA TYR A 74 6.94 -8.28 -11.19
C TYR A 74 6.18 -8.86 -9.99
N LEU A 75 5.27 -8.05 -9.45
CA LEU A 75 4.21 -8.49 -8.56
C LEU A 75 2.90 -8.41 -9.33
N VAL A 76 2.18 -9.50 -9.44
CA VAL A 76 0.86 -9.55 -10.04
C VAL A 76 -0.16 -9.64 -8.92
N PHE A 77 -0.96 -8.59 -8.77
CA PHE A 77 -2.04 -8.49 -7.79
C PHE A 77 -3.35 -8.90 -8.45
N VAL A 78 -4.07 -9.80 -7.81
CA VAL A 78 -5.46 -10.15 -8.11
C VAL A 78 -6.30 -9.67 -6.95
N VAL A 79 -7.09 -8.63 -7.18
CA VAL A 79 -7.81 -7.90 -6.13
C VAL A 79 -9.30 -7.75 -6.47
N PRO A 80 -10.20 -7.53 -5.51
CA PRO A 80 -11.59 -7.18 -5.78
C PRO A 80 -11.74 -5.99 -6.73
N ALA A 81 -12.85 -5.90 -7.46
CA ALA A 81 -13.07 -4.81 -8.43
C ALA A 81 -13.13 -3.42 -7.78
N ASP A 82 -13.59 -3.35 -6.53
CA ASP A 82 -13.71 -2.16 -5.69
C ASP A 82 -12.54 -1.99 -4.71
N PHE A 83 -11.45 -2.72 -4.91
CA PHE A 83 -10.27 -2.70 -4.04
C PHE A 83 -9.60 -1.32 -4.00
N HIS A 84 -9.27 -0.88 -2.79
CA HIS A 84 -8.46 0.29 -2.53
C HIS A 84 -7.22 -0.10 -1.71
N ALA A 85 -6.05 0.11 -2.29
CA ALA A 85 -4.80 -0.15 -1.59
C ALA A 85 -4.59 0.82 -0.43
N ASN A 86 -4.02 0.34 0.68
CA ASN A 86 -3.57 1.20 1.77
C ASN A 86 -2.38 2.07 1.30
N ALA A 87 -2.20 3.22 1.94
CA ALA A 87 -1.05 4.08 1.67
C ALA A 87 0.27 3.37 1.99
N LEU A 88 1.28 3.59 1.14
CA LEU A 88 2.62 3.06 1.34
C LEU A 88 3.59 4.17 1.71
N ASP A 89 4.49 3.91 2.64
CA ASP A 89 5.45 4.88 3.16
C ASP A 89 6.32 5.50 2.07
N PHE A 90 6.79 4.70 1.13
CA PHE A 90 7.63 5.18 0.02
C PHE A 90 6.86 5.99 -1.04
N CYS A 91 5.55 5.97 -1.04
CA CYS A 91 4.74 6.77 -1.96
C CYS A 91 4.64 8.25 -1.55
N GLY A 92 5.37 8.66 -0.53
CA GLY A 92 5.43 10.05 -0.06
C GLY A 92 4.10 10.55 0.51
N GLY A 93 3.25 9.64 1.00
CA GLY A 93 1.94 9.94 1.59
C GLY A 93 1.98 10.51 2.99
N ASN A 94 3.06 10.31 3.73
CA ASN A 94 3.09 10.51 5.18
C ASN A 94 3.08 11.96 5.68
N ASN A 95 3.13 12.96 4.78
CA ASN A 95 3.07 14.37 5.17
C ASN A 95 2.27 15.24 4.18
N ARG A 96 1.43 14.66 3.33
CA ARG A 96 0.57 15.46 2.47
C ARG A 96 -0.70 15.81 3.23
N THR A 97 -0.85 17.10 3.50
CA THR A 97 -2.14 17.63 3.96
C THR A 97 -3.21 17.21 2.94
N PRO A 98 -4.47 17.00 3.35
CA PRO A 98 -5.58 16.71 2.44
C PRO A 98 -5.82 17.79 1.37
N PHE A 99 -5.17 18.94 1.53
CA PHE A 99 -5.26 20.07 0.61
C PHE A 99 -4.35 19.91 -0.61
N GLU A 100 -4.90 20.17 -1.80
CA GLU A 100 -4.18 20.19 -3.06
C GLU A 100 -4.03 21.63 -3.61
N GLY A 101 -3.00 21.86 -4.44
CA GLY A 101 -2.79 23.16 -5.09
C GLY A 101 -3.98 23.57 -5.96
N LEU A 102 -4.47 24.80 -5.78
CA LEU A 102 -5.60 25.33 -6.53
C LEU A 102 -5.24 25.67 -7.98
N THR A 103 -3.96 25.92 -8.31
CA THR A 103 -3.49 26.23 -9.66
C THR A 103 -3.63 25.02 -10.60
N LEU A 104 -4.26 25.23 -11.76
CA LEU A 104 -4.47 24.23 -12.81
C LEU A 104 -3.60 24.57 -14.03
N SER A 105 -2.48 23.86 -14.19
CA SER A 105 -1.45 24.16 -15.20
C SER A 105 -1.71 23.55 -16.58
N THR A 106 -2.75 22.74 -16.73
CA THR A 106 -3.14 22.09 -18.00
C THR A 106 -3.98 22.98 -18.91
N PHE A 107 -4.53 24.07 -18.38
CA PHE A 107 -5.34 25.04 -19.12
C PHE A 107 -4.75 26.43 -18.95
N ASP A 108 -5.11 27.32 -19.91
CA ASP A 108 -4.76 28.72 -19.88
C ASP A 108 -5.99 29.63 -19.84
N LYS A 109 -5.76 30.93 -19.73
CA LYS A 109 -6.77 31.96 -19.61
C LYS A 109 -7.70 32.09 -20.85
N THR A 110 -7.26 31.65 -22.04
CA THR A 110 -8.10 31.67 -23.24
C THR A 110 -9.13 30.55 -23.20
N GLN A 111 -8.78 29.42 -22.66
CA GLN A 111 -9.64 28.24 -22.54
C GLN A 111 -10.59 28.30 -21.32
N ARG A 112 -10.16 28.94 -20.23
CA ARG A 112 -10.87 29.00 -18.96
C ARG A 112 -10.95 30.43 -18.37
N PRO A 113 -11.55 31.42 -19.09
CA PRO A 113 -11.58 32.82 -18.64
C PRO A 113 -12.33 33.05 -17.32
N ASN A 114 -13.36 32.23 -17.01
CA ASN A 114 -14.05 32.28 -15.72
C ASN A 114 -13.20 31.80 -14.51
N GLN A 115 -12.11 31.05 -14.79
CA GLN A 115 -11.18 30.56 -13.77
C GLN A 115 -9.89 31.39 -13.72
N THR A 116 -9.89 32.57 -14.37
CA THR A 116 -8.78 33.52 -14.44
C THR A 116 -9.19 34.79 -13.70
N TYR A 117 -8.86 34.86 -12.41
CA TYR A 117 -9.17 35.99 -11.53
C TYR A 117 -8.13 36.11 -10.42
N PRO A 118 -7.93 37.29 -9.80
CA PRO A 118 -7.06 37.46 -8.65
C PRO A 118 -7.79 37.05 -7.38
N ILE A 119 -7.05 36.43 -6.46
CA ILE A 119 -7.44 36.19 -5.09
C ILE A 119 -6.75 37.25 -4.24
N PHE A 120 -7.48 37.94 -3.37
CA PHE A 120 -6.94 38.93 -2.46
C PHE A 120 -6.72 38.32 -1.08
N ILE A 121 -5.55 38.56 -0.52
CA ILE A 121 -5.11 38.04 0.78
C ILE A 121 -4.61 39.23 1.60
N ASP A 122 -4.98 39.30 2.87
CA ASP A 122 -4.55 40.35 3.77
C ASP A 122 -3.12 40.14 4.31
N GLU A 123 -2.66 41.07 5.13
CA GLU A 123 -1.32 41.07 5.77
C GLU A 123 -1.10 39.85 6.66
N ASN A 124 -2.16 39.29 7.24
CA ASN A 124 -2.14 38.12 8.11
C ASN A 124 -2.23 36.80 7.35
N GLY A 125 -2.34 36.83 6.04
CA GLY A 125 -2.49 35.62 5.22
C GLY A 125 -3.92 35.10 5.12
N VAL A 126 -4.92 35.92 5.49
CA VAL A 126 -6.33 35.55 5.47
C VAL A 126 -6.96 35.94 4.13
N PHE A 127 -7.86 35.10 3.64
CA PHE A 127 -8.64 35.39 2.43
C PHE A 127 -9.47 36.67 2.61
N ALA A 128 -9.31 37.61 1.67
CA ALA A 128 -9.94 38.93 1.73
C ALA A 128 -10.85 39.21 0.50
N GLY A 129 -11.14 38.18 -0.27
CA GLY A 129 -12.04 38.28 -1.43
C GLY A 129 -11.36 37.92 -2.74
N VAL A 130 -12.07 38.13 -3.83
CA VAL A 130 -11.61 37.89 -5.22
C VAL A 130 -11.95 39.12 -6.09
N GLY A 131 -11.14 39.32 -7.15
CA GLY A 131 -11.48 40.27 -8.18
C GLY A 131 -12.33 39.64 -9.28
N LYS A 132 -12.76 40.46 -10.26
CA LYS A 132 -13.49 39.98 -11.43
C LYS A 132 -12.65 39.03 -12.26
N SER A 133 -13.26 37.98 -12.74
CA SER A 133 -12.64 37.08 -13.70
C SER A 133 -12.45 37.75 -15.06
N LEU A 134 -11.56 37.19 -15.88
CA LEU A 134 -11.40 37.66 -17.26
C LEU A 134 -12.72 37.63 -18.03
N GLN A 135 -13.56 36.64 -17.85
CA GLN A 135 -14.86 36.59 -18.55
C GLN A 135 -15.80 37.71 -18.07
N GLU A 136 -15.90 37.92 -16.74
CA GLU A 136 -16.72 39.02 -16.20
C GLU A 136 -16.26 40.40 -16.71
N GLN A 137 -14.93 40.61 -16.87
CA GLN A 137 -14.39 41.85 -17.42
C GLN A 137 -14.66 42.02 -18.93
N ILE A 138 -14.73 40.94 -19.67
CA ILE A 138 -15.16 40.98 -21.09
C ILE A 138 -16.65 41.27 -21.17
N ASP A 139 -17.47 40.62 -20.35
CA ASP A 139 -18.92 40.72 -20.38
C ASP A 139 -19.40 42.16 -20.01
N ASP A 140 -18.70 42.83 -19.11
CA ASP A 140 -19.01 44.19 -18.67
C ASP A 140 -18.24 45.29 -19.45
N GLY A 141 -17.39 44.88 -20.40
CA GLY A 141 -16.63 45.80 -21.24
C GLY A 141 -15.43 46.47 -20.58
N SER A 142 -15.06 46.09 -19.36
CA SER A 142 -13.88 46.62 -18.69
C SER A 142 -12.56 46.08 -19.25
N TYR A 143 -12.62 44.99 -20.05
CA TYR A 143 -11.52 44.46 -20.83
C TYR A 143 -11.98 44.19 -22.28
N THR A 144 -11.31 44.79 -23.23
CA THR A 144 -11.64 44.71 -24.67
C THR A 144 -10.51 44.09 -25.53
N GLY A 145 -9.40 43.68 -24.90
CA GLY A 145 -8.26 43.05 -25.58
C GLY A 145 -8.47 41.58 -25.89
N GLU A 146 -7.50 40.96 -26.54
CA GLU A 146 -7.47 39.52 -26.76
C GLU A 146 -7.28 38.78 -25.44
N LYS A 147 -7.99 37.66 -25.27
CA LYS A 147 -7.87 36.85 -24.03
C LYS A 147 -6.42 36.42 -23.73
N ALA A 148 -5.63 36.16 -24.76
CA ALA A 148 -4.23 35.77 -24.64
C ALA A 148 -3.36 36.85 -24.00
N ASP A 149 -3.69 38.13 -24.24
CA ASP A 149 -2.93 39.31 -23.82
C ASP A 149 -3.37 39.83 -22.44
N PHE A 150 -4.40 39.22 -21.83
CA PHE A 150 -4.90 39.64 -20.52
C PHE A 150 -3.77 39.59 -19.45
N PRO A 151 -3.45 40.72 -18.79
CA PRO A 151 -2.36 40.78 -17.82
C PRO A 151 -2.78 40.18 -16.47
N TYR A 152 -1.83 39.50 -15.81
CA TYR A 152 -1.96 39.17 -14.40
C TYR A 152 -1.36 40.33 -13.59
N ASP A 153 -2.19 41.33 -13.35
CA ASP A 153 -1.78 42.57 -12.71
C ASP A 153 -1.87 42.41 -11.16
N TYR A 154 -0.75 42.52 -10.51
CA TYR A 154 -0.66 42.43 -9.02
C TYR A 154 -0.98 43.77 -8.34
N SER A 155 -0.95 44.88 -9.10
CA SER A 155 -1.22 46.22 -8.55
C SER A 155 -2.69 46.50 -8.26
N ILE A 156 -3.60 45.66 -8.76
CA ILE A 156 -5.05 45.79 -8.54
C ILE A 156 -5.51 45.43 -7.13
N ALA A 157 -4.59 44.93 -6.29
CA ALA A 157 -4.93 44.59 -4.92
C ALA A 157 -5.40 45.81 -4.12
N PRO A 158 -6.52 45.72 -3.38
CA PRO A 158 -6.95 46.80 -2.49
C PRO A 158 -5.87 47.12 -1.44
N GLN A 159 -5.92 48.34 -0.88
CA GLN A 159 -4.97 48.75 0.14
C GLN A 159 -4.87 47.75 1.30
N GLY A 160 -3.66 47.40 1.75
CA GLY A 160 -3.40 46.43 2.80
C GLY A 160 -3.61 44.97 2.38
N LYS A 161 -3.74 44.70 1.08
CA LYS A 161 -3.92 43.35 0.54
C LYS A 161 -2.91 43.05 -0.57
N VAL A 162 -2.70 41.79 -0.87
CA VAL A 162 -1.91 41.32 -2.00
C VAL A 162 -2.76 40.51 -2.97
N ALA A 163 -2.52 40.65 -4.24
CA ALA A 163 -3.14 39.82 -5.27
C ALA A 163 -2.33 38.54 -5.48
N VAL A 164 -3.03 37.42 -5.60
CA VAL A 164 -2.47 36.13 -5.97
C VAL A 164 -3.14 35.66 -7.25
N TRP A 165 -2.33 35.35 -8.26
CA TRP A 165 -2.77 34.89 -9.57
C TRP A 165 -2.43 33.40 -9.77
N PRO A 166 -3.12 32.67 -10.65
CA PRO A 166 -2.84 31.27 -10.95
C PRO A 166 -1.56 31.11 -11.79
N VAL A 167 -0.43 31.16 -11.11
CA VAL A 167 0.91 31.08 -11.73
C VAL A 167 1.67 29.92 -11.11
N THR A 168 2.34 29.08 -11.92
CA THR A 168 3.19 28.02 -11.42
C THR A 168 4.45 28.56 -10.74
N ALA A 169 5.15 27.74 -9.97
CA ALA A 169 6.43 28.10 -9.37
C ALA A 169 7.48 28.59 -10.39
N LYS A 170 7.38 28.15 -11.65
CA LYS A 170 8.26 28.57 -12.76
C LYS A 170 7.77 29.83 -13.51
N GLY A 171 6.71 30.49 -13.01
CA GLY A 171 6.19 31.72 -13.62
C GLY A 171 5.21 31.51 -14.80
N LYS A 172 4.82 30.25 -15.12
CA LYS A 172 3.82 30.00 -16.18
C LYS A 172 2.45 30.45 -15.70
N GLN A 173 1.79 31.34 -16.50
CA GLN A 173 0.41 31.74 -16.27
C GLN A 173 -0.54 30.59 -16.60
N CYS A 174 -1.49 30.35 -15.71
CA CYS A 174 -2.42 29.20 -15.70
C CYS A 174 -3.82 29.69 -15.32
N VAL A 175 -4.69 28.80 -14.87
CA VAL A 175 -6.01 29.10 -14.32
C VAL A 175 -6.20 28.48 -12.95
N TRP A 176 -7.21 28.89 -12.22
CA TRP A 176 -7.63 28.20 -11.00
C TRP A 176 -8.44 26.94 -11.32
N ARG A 177 -8.49 25.98 -10.39
CA ARG A 177 -9.37 24.79 -10.50
C ARG A 177 -10.83 25.12 -10.26
N GLN A 178 -11.11 26.26 -9.62
CA GLN A 178 -12.47 26.68 -9.23
C GLN A 178 -12.78 28.06 -9.80
N ILE A 179 -14.07 28.32 -10.01
CA ILE A 179 -14.58 29.66 -10.27
C ILE A 179 -14.68 30.47 -8.97
N SER A 180 -14.71 31.79 -9.05
CA SER A 180 -14.69 32.72 -7.93
C SER A 180 -15.75 32.46 -6.85
N GLY A 181 -17.01 32.24 -7.27
CA GLY A 181 -18.10 31.96 -6.33
C GLY A 181 -17.96 30.65 -5.56
N ARG A 182 -17.38 29.61 -6.21
CA ARG A 182 -17.11 28.37 -5.52
C ARG A 182 -15.97 28.53 -4.50
N LEU A 183 -14.92 29.23 -4.86
CA LEU A 183 -13.81 29.50 -3.94
C LEU A 183 -14.28 30.19 -2.65
N GLN A 184 -15.15 31.22 -2.78
CA GLN A 184 -15.72 31.92 -1.62
C GLN A 184 -16.54 31.00 -0.72
N ALA A 185 -17.43 30.20 -1.33
CA ALA A 185 -18.24 29.23 -0.58
C ALA A 185 -17.41 28.12 0.08
N ASP A 186 -16.30 27.70 -0.55
CA ASP A 186 -15.40 26.69 0.00
C ASP A 186 -14.51 27.28 1.11
N TRP A 187 -14.16 28.57 1.05
CA TRP A 187 -13.49 29.28 2.14
C TRP A 187 -14.34 29.29 3.43
N GLU A 188 -15.60 29.69 3.32
CA GLU A 188 -16.52 29.72 4.48
C GLU A 188 -16.68 28.35 5.15
N LYS A 189 -16.51 27.26 4.41
CA LYS A 189 -16.59 25.90 4.91
C LYS A 189 -15.24 25.33 5.44
N GLY A 190 -14.19 26.13 5.35
CA GLY A 190 -12.85 25.70 5.74
C GLY A 190 -12.14 24.80 4.75
N TYR A 191 -12.61 24.72 3.52
CA TYR A 191 -12.04 23.83 2.47
C TYR A 191 -10.91 24.50 1.67
N ILE A 192 -10.51 25.71 2.04
CA ILE A 192 -9.40 26.45 1.44
C ILE A 192 -8.31 26.64 2.48
N LYS A 193 -7.07 26.44 2.06
CA LYS A 193 -5.86 26.69 2.87
C LYS A 193 -4.97 27.68 2.15
N ILE A 194 -4.53 28.71 2.88
CA ILE A 194 -3.59 29.72 2.40
C ILE A 194 -2.27 29.56 3.16
N SER A 195 -1.15 29.55 2.43
CA SER A 195 0.16 29.40 3.04
C SER A 195 1.14 30.40 2.43
N LYS A 196 1.98 31.02 3.26
CA LYS A 196 3.01 31.96 2.80
C LYS A 196 4.12 31.21 2.08
N ASN A 197 4.52 31.66 0.89
CA ASN A 197 5.60 31.06 0.12
C ASN A 197 6.97 31.36 0.74
N LYS A 198 7.82 30.35 0.83
CA LYS A 198 9.13 30.43 1.52
C LYS A 198 10.21 31.24 0.77
N SER A 199 10.06 31.56 -0.49
CA SER A 199 10.91 32.53 -1.23
C SER A 199 10.51 32.62 -2.70
N GLY A 200 10.70 33.78 -3.27
CA GLY A 200 10.59 34.37 -4.59
C GLY A 200 10.79 33.52 -5.85
N SER A 201 10.25 32.33 -5.92
CA SER A 201 10.23 31.56 -7.16
C SER A 201 9.17 32.04 -8.17
N ASN A 202 8.16 32.77 -7.71
CA ASN A 202 7.18 33.49 -8.53
C ASN A 202 6.72 34.77 -7.80
N GLN A 203 5.90 35.60 -8.47
CA GLN A 203 5.41 36.87 -7.91
C GLN A 203 4.38 36.69 -6.78
N ASN A 204 3.83 35.50 -6.58
CA ASN A 204 2.84 35.24 -5.54
C ASN A 204 3.52 35.13 -4.16
N GLN A 205 3.09 35.95 -3.22
CA GLN A 205 3.53 35.87 -1.84
C GLN A 205 2.89 34.69 -1.09
N TYR A 206 1.75 34.20 -1.57
CA TYR A 206 0.99 33.11 -0.98
C TYR A 206 0.65 32.05 -2.02
N SER A 207 0.51 30.83 -1.54
CA SER A 207 -0.09 29.69 -2.27
C SER A 207 -1.48 29.42 -1.73
N VAL A 208 -2.39 29.05 -2.64
CA VAL A 208 -3.76 28.71 -2.28
C VAL A 208 -3.99 27.23 -2.61
N GLN A 209 -4.54 26.53 -1.66
CA GLN A 209 -4.84 25.08 -1.74
C GLN A 209 -6.33 24.88 -1.44
N TYR A 210 -6.89 23.77 -1.89
CA TYR A 210 -8.29 23.43 -1.72
C TYR A 210 -8.46 21.95 -1.34
N LEU A 211 -9.59 21.58 -0.76
CA LEU A 211 -9.98 20.19 -0.57
C LEU A 211 -10.67 19.64 -1.82
N PRO A 212 -10.14 18.55 -2.44
CA PRO A 212 -10.83 17.87 -3.54
C PRO A 212 -12.17 17.28 -3.11
N SER A 213 -13.10 17.12 -4.06
CA SER A 213 -14.45 16.61 -3.78
C SER A 213 -14.42 15.21 -3.13
N GLY A 214 -13.46 14.36 -3.52
CA GLY A 214 -13.28 13.05 -2.90
C GLY A 214 -12.88 13.11 -1.43
N VAL A 215 -12.05 14.11 -1.05
CA VAL A 215 -11.66 14.34 0.34
C VAL A 215 -12.85 14.88 1.14
N ILE A 216 -13.60 15.84 0.57
CA ILE A 216 -14.82 16.38 1.19
C ILE A 216 -15.85 15.26 1.44
N LYS A 217 -15.95 14.29 0.53
CA LYS A 217 -16.82 13.12 0.72
C LYS A 217 -16.35 12.29 1.91
N LYS A 218 -15.06 11.96 1.99
CA LYS A 218 -14.48 11.20 3.11
C LYS A 218 -14.72 11.87 4.47
N ILE A 219 -14.64 13.21 4.53
CA ILE A 219 -14.98 13.96 5.74
C ILE A 219 -16.44 13.75 6.13
N LYS A 220 -17.37 13.86 5.16
CA LYS A 220 -18.81 13.69 5.39
C LYS A 220 -19.19 12.27 5.79
N ASP A 221 -18.49 11.28 5.24
CA ASP A 221 -18.72 9.86 5.51
C ASP A 221 -18.02 9.41 6.83
N GLY A 222 -17.29 10.32 7.50
CA GLY A 222 -16.59 10.02 8.76
C GLY A 222 -15.29 9.21 8.59
N GLU A 223 -14.83 9.03 7.35
CA GLU A 223 -13.59 8.32 7.04
C GLU A 223 -12.32 9.17 7.28
N LEU A 224 -12.47 10.49 7.36
CA LEU A 224 -11.41 11.44 7.62
C LEU A 224 -11.82 12.36 8.77
N GLU A 225 -11.11 12.25 9.90
CA GLU A 225 -11.41 13.02 11.09
C GLU A 225 -10.91 14.47 10.98
N VAL A 226 -11.76 15.42 11.34
CA VAL A 226 -11.43 16.83 11.44
C VAL A 226 -11.19 17.17 12.90
N LEU A 227 -10.00 17.69 13.23
CA LEU A 227 -9.62 18.06 14.60
C LEU A 227 -10.14 19.44 15.02
N GLY A 228 -10.65 20.24 14.07
CA GLY A 228 -11.14 21.59 14.30
C GLY A 228 -10.76 22.52 13.15
N HIS A 229 -10.44 23.76 13.47
CA HIS A 229 -10.01 24.79 12.52
C HIS A 229 -8.63 25.33 12.87
N GLU A 230 -7.88 25.83 11.90
CA GLU A 230 -6.64 26.57 12.16
C GLU A 230 -6.94 27.87 12.91
N ASP A 231 -6.02 28.32 13.78
CA ASP A 231 -6.23 29.50 14.59
C ASP A 231 -6.56 30.75 13.75
N GLY A 232 -7.70 31.38 14.06
CA GLY A 232 -8.13 32.63 13.43
C GLY A 232 -8.64 32.53 11.99
N VAL A 233 -8.74 31.34 11.40
CA VAL A 233 -9.25 31.13 10.03
C VAL A 233 -10.21 29.95 9.96
N PRO A 234 -11.13 29.89 8.99
CA PRO A 234 -12.07 28.77 8.86
C PRO A 234 -11.42 27.47 8.39
N THR A 235 -10.16 27.47 7.94
CA THR A 235 -9.47 26.31 7.37
C THR A 235 -9.52 25.11 8.31
N LEU A 236 -9.98 23.97 7.79
CA LEU A 236 -10.06 22.72 8.54
C LEU A 236 -8.67 22.21 8.94
N LEU A 237 -8.56 21.74 10.19
CA LEU A 237 -7.35 21.14 10.74
C LEU A 237 -7.47 19.63 10.76
N PHE A 238 -6.44 18.95 10.29
CA PHE A 238 -6.34 17.49 10.25
C PHE A 238 -5.16 17.01 11.10
N GLY A 239 -5.25 15.78 11.64
CA GLY A 239 -4.15 15.16 12.40
C GLY A 239 -2.92 14.91 11.53
N GLU A 240 -1.74 14.91 12.16
CA GLU A 240 -0.44 14.74 11.46
C GLU A 240 -0.33 13.42 10.68
N ASN A 241 -1.07 12.39 11.05
CA ASN A 241 -1.06 11.05 10.44
C ASN A 241 -2.26 10.76 9.54
N GLN A 242 -3.14 11.73 9.29
CA GLN A 242 -4.28 11.56 8.40
C GLN A 242 -3.87 11.82 6.96
N THR A 243 -3.23 10.83 6.36
CA THR A 243 -2.93 10.82 4.93
C THR A 243 -4.18 10.43 4.16
N VAL A 244 -4.60 11.30 3.25
CA VAL A 244 -5.40 10.83 2.11
C VAL A 244 -4.52 9.89 1.33
N GLY A 245 -4.79 8.57 1.40
CA GLY A 245 -3.96 7.54 0.80
C GLY A 245 -3.60 7.92 -0.63
N GLY A 246 -2.30 8.12 -0.89
CA GLY A 246 -1.80 8.31 -2.24
C GLY A 246 -2.11 7.06 -3.05
N GLN A 247 -2.39 7.21 -4.35
CA GLN A 247 -2.50 6.06 -5.24
C GLN A 247 -1.18 5.30 -5.21
N VAL A 248 -1.24 4.00 -4.94
CA VAL A 248 -0.07 3.13 -5.00
C VAL A 248 0.36 3.01 -6.48
N PRO A 249 1.57 3.44 -6.85
CA PRO A 249 2.03 3.38 -8.23
C PRO A 249 2.28 1.93 -8.65
N THR A 250 2.24 1.68 -9.96
CA THR A 250 2.58 0.35 -10.52
C THR A 250 4.07 0.19 -10.84
N ILE A 251 4.91 1.12 -10.41
CA ILE A 251 6.38 1.06 -10.47
C ILE A 251 6.93 1.32 -9.07
N TRP A 252 7.63 0.33 -8.53
CA TRP A 252 8.26 0.37 -7.22
C TRP A 252 9.79 0.30 -7.40
N ALA A 253 10.48 1.41 -7.15
CA ALA A 253 11.90 1.56 -7.46
C ALA A 253 12.79 1.83 -6.23
N GLU A 254 12.31 1.49 -5.03
CA GLU A 254 13.05 1.72 -3.80
C GLU A 254 14.27 0.79 -3.68
N LYS A 255 15.42 1.35 -3.30
CA LYS A 255 16.64 0.56 -3.08
C LYS A 255 16.48 -0.51 -1.98
N ALA A 256 15.57 -0.28 -1.03
CA ALA A 256 15.20 -1.25 0.01
C ALA A 256 14.67 -2.57 -0.57
N PHE A 257 14.09 -2.56 -1.78
CA PHE A 257 13.52 -3.74 -2.44
C PHE A 257 14.54 -4.62 -3.15
N PHE A 258 15.79 -4.19 -3.24
CA PHE A 258 16.83 -4.95 -3.93
C PHE A 258 17.07 -6.30 -3.26
N THR A 259 17.23 -7.35 -4.08
CA THR A 259 17.48 -8.73 -3.63
C THR A 259 18.70 -8.85 -2.73
N VAL A 260 19.71 -7.98 -2.92
CA VAL A 260 20.90 -7.95 -2.07
C VAL A 260 20.55 -7.71 -0.60
N ASN A 261 19.49 -6.95 -0.29
CA ASN A 261 19.04 -6.70 1.08
C ASN A 261 18.44 -7.97 1.71
N GLY A 262 17.69 -8.77 0.95
CA GLY A 262 17.20 -10.07 1.40
C GLY A 262 18.36 -11.02 1.73
N THR A 263 19.37 -11.08 0.87
CA THR A 263 20.59 -11.87 1.09
C THR A 263 21.34 -11.39 2.34
N GLN A 264 21.48 -10.07 2.54
CA GLN A 264 22.15 -9.53 3.72
C GLN A 264 21.37 -9.82 5.00
N THR A 265 20.05 -9.73 4.97
CA THR A 265 19.18 -10.10 6.10
C THR A 265 19.37 -11.56 6.48
N LEU A 266 19.37 -12.49 5.50
CA LEU A 266 19.61 -13.90 5.82
C LEU A 266 21.01 -14.18 6.39
N LYS A 267 22.04 -13.49 5.88
CA LYS A 267 23.40 -13.60 6.46
C LYS A 267 23.45 -13.13 7.92
N ASN A 268 22.69 -12.13 8.28
CA ASN A 268 22.61 -11.65 9.67
C ASN A 268 21.82 -12.63 10.54
N ILE A 269 20.81 -13.29 9.99
CA ILE A 269 20.01 -14.29 10.70
C ILE A 269 20.80 -15.61 10.87
N PHE A 270 21.59 -16.01 9.85
CA PHE A 270 22.36 -17.25 9.80
C PHE A 270 23.86 -16.95 9.57
N PRO A 271 24.57 -16.33 10.53
CA PRO A 271 25.98 -15.97 10.34
C PRO A 271 26.88 -17.22 10.16
N GLU A 272 26.46 -18.37 10.71
CA GLU A 272 27.14 -19.65 10.56
C GLU A 272 27.03 -20.29 9.17
N SER A 273 26.04 -19.85 8.37
CA SER A 273 25.76 -20.40 7.04
C SER A 273 25.45 -19.30 6.01
N PRO A 274 26.42 -18.52 5.58
CA PRO A 274 26.19 -17.31 4.75
C PRO A 274 25.61 -17.58 3.35
N LYS A 275 25.54 -18.84 2.89
CA LYS A 275 24.90 -19.27 1.63
C LYS A 275 23.69 -20.16 1.90
N THR A 276 22.84 -19.77 2.81
CA THR A 276 21.71 -20.58 3.29
C THR A 276 20.61 -20.74 2.23
N PHE A 277 20.40 -19.72 1.40
CA PHE A 277 19.30 -19.70 0.43
C PHE A 277 19.62 -18.78 -0.75
N ASP A 278 19.23 -19.20 -1.96
CA ASP A 278 19.42 -18.42 -3.18
C ASP A 278 18.25 -17.45 -3.39
N TYR A 279 18.58 -16.19 -3.69
CA TYR A 279 17.64 -15.14 -4.09
C TYR A 279 16.47 -14.89 -3.11
N PRO A 280 16.72 -14.72 -1.81
CA PRO A 280 15.65 -14.38 -0.85
C PRO A 280 15.07 -13.01 -1.19
N LYS A 281 13.76 -12.86 -1.07
CA LYS A 281 13.10 -11.56 -1.24
C LYS A 281 13.50 -10.60 -0.13
N SER A 282 13.55 -9.31 -0.44
CA SER A 282 13.72 -8.26 0.56
C SER A 282 12.54 -8.26 1.54
N VAL A 283 12.80 -8.12 2.83
CA VAL A 283 11.77 -7.98 3.86
C VAL A 283 10.95 -6.72 3.62
N ALA A 284 11.61 -5.58 3.32
CA ALA A 284 10.94 -4.32 3.05
C ALA A 284 9.97 -4.39 1.85
N LEU A 285 10.28 -5.20 0.82
CA LEU A 285 9.34 -5.43 -0.29
C LEU A 285 8.08 -6.14 0.20
N ILE A 286 8.23 -7.20 0.98
CA ILE A 286 7.08 -7.98 1.47
C ILE A 286 6.28 -7.19 2.52
N GLU A 287 6.93 -6.40 3.38
CA GLU A 287 6.26 -5.46 4.28
C GLU A 287 5.38 -4.47 3.49
N SER A 288 5.92 -3.89 2.41
CA SER A 288 5.14 -2.99 1.54
C SER A 288 3.95 -3.69 0.87
N VAL A 289 4.11 -4.95 0.44
CA VAL A 289 3.01 -5.77 -0.10
C VAL A 289 1.94 -5.98 0.96
N VAL A 290 2.32 -6.44 2.16
CA VAL A 290 1.40 -6.69 3.27
C VAL A 290 0.70 -5.40 3.69
N GLN A 291 1.44 -4.27 3.81
CA GLN A 291 0.89 -2.96 4.11
C GLN A 291 -0.18 -2.53 3.10
N ALA A 292 0.08 -2.73 1.79
CA ALA A 292 -0.84 -2.32 0.73
C ALA A 292 -2.21 -3.01 0.79
N ILE A 293 -2.28 -4.25 1.30
CA ILE A 293 -3.44 -5.12 1.09
C ILE A 293 -4.10 -5.64 2.36
N THR A 294 -3.44 -5.53 3.53
CA THR A 294 -3.96 -6.14 4.76
C THR A 294 -4.51 -5.12 5.74
N LYS A 295 -5.46 -5.60 6.55
CA LYS A 295 -5.97 -4.99 7.77
C LYS A 295 -5.30 -5.63 8.99
N ASP A 296 -5.65 -5.14 10.17
CA ASP A 296 -5.04 -5.50 11.45
C ASP A 296 -5.03 -7.00 11.79
N ALA A 297 -6.08 -7.75 11.46
CA ALA A 297 -6.28 -9.14 11.87
C ALA A 297 -6.31 -10.15 10.73
N ASP A 298 -5.88 -9.78 9.53
CA ASP A 298 -5.93 -10.62 8.34
C ASP A 298 -5.00 -11.83 8.44
N ILE A 299 -5.36 -12.89 7.70
CA ILE A 299 -4.56 -14.11 7.58
C ILE A 299 -3.82 -14.08 6.24
N ILE A 300 -2.50 -14.19 6.29
CA ILE A 300 -1.61 -14.21 5.13
C ILE A 300 -1.14 -15.64 4.89
N LEU A 301 -1.55 -16.23 3.77
CA LEU A 301 -1.06 -17.55 3.34
C LEU A 301 0.02 -17.39 2.27
N ASP A 302 1.23 -17.90 2.54
CA ASP A 302 2.31 -18.02 1.57
C ASP A 302 2.51 -19.50 1.23
N SER A 303 2.06 -19.88 0.04
CA SER A 303 2.09 -21.27 -0.44
C SER A 303 3.42 -21.68 -1.09
N PHE A 304 4.40 -20.77 -1.15
CA PHE A 304 5.76 -20.99 -1.63
C PHE A 304 6.73 -20.25 -0.72
N ALA A 305 6.72 -20.59 0.57
CA ALA A 305 7.31 -19.80 1.64
C ALA A 305 8.83 -19.55 1.47
N GLY A 306 9.53 -20.45 0.77
CA GLY A 306 10.96 -20.32 0.54
C GLY A 306 11.72 -20.11 1.84
N SER A 307 12.46 -19.03 1.95
CA SER A 307 13.19 -18.70 3.17
C SER A 307 12.35 -18.09 4.31
N GLY A 308 11.01 -18.00 4.19
CA GLY A 308 10.12 -17.48 5.24
C GLY A 308 10.10 -15.94 5.36
N THR A 309 10.32 -15.22 4.26
CA THR A 309 10.32 -13.74 4.26
C THR A 309 8.96 -13.17 4.65
N THR A 310 7.87 -13.82 4.25
CA THR A 310 6.50 -13.38 4.55
C THR A 310 6.21 -13.39 6.04
N ALA A 311 6.55 -14.45 6.77
CA ALA A 311 6.39 -14.47 8.22
C ALA A 311 7.24 -13.39 8.91
N HIS A 312 8.49 -13.18 8.44
CA HIS A 312 9.35 -12.11 8.95
C HIS A 312 8.70 -10.74 8.80
N ALA A 313 8.17 -10.43 7.61
CA ALA A 313 7.48 -9.17 7.34
C ALA A 313 6.23 -9.00 8.23
N VAL A 314 5.39 -10.03 8.36
CA VAL A 314 4.18 -10.00 9.20
C VAL A 314 4.53 -9.75 10.67
N LEU A 315 5.54 -10.43 11.20
CA LEU A 315 5.99 -10.25 12.58
C LEU A 315 6.53 -8.84 12.83
N ASN A 316 7.34 -8.29 11.90
CA ASN A 316 7.83 -6.92 11.99
C ASN A 316 6.69 -5.91 12.00
N MET A 317 5.72 -6.06 11.10
CA MET A 317 4.58 -5.15 11.01
C MET A 317 3.72 -5.19 12.28
N ASN A 318 3.42 -6.39 12.80
CA ASN A 318 2.67 -6.52 14.04
C ASN A 318 3.40 -5.88 15.23
N LYS A 319 4.75 -5.97 15.28
CA LYS A 319 5.55 -5.27 16.29
C LYS A 319 5.48 -3.75 16.11
N ALA A 320 5.48 -3.26 14.87
CA ALA A 320 5.53 -1.84 14.56
C ALA A 320 4.19 -1.11 14.81
N ASP A 321 3.06 -1.74 14.44
CA ASP A 321 1.73 -1.13 14.49
C ASP A 321 0.81 -1.72 15.57
N GLY A 322 1.28 -2.73 16.33
CA GLY A 322 0.48 -3.45 17.33
C GLY A 322 -0.57 -4.39 16.74
N GLY A 323 -0.47 -4.68 15.45
CA GLY A 323 -1.40 -5.53 14.70
C GLY A 323 -1.39 -7.01 15.13
N HIS A 324 -2.44 -7.73 14.71
CA HIS A 324 -2.69 -9.14 15.04
C HIS A 324 -2.77 -10.02 13.80
N ARG A 325 -2.09 -9.63 12.70
CA ARG A 325 -2.04 -10.41 11.46
C ARG A 325 -1.47 -11.79 11.74
N LYS A 326 -2.03 -12.80 11.10
CA LYS A 326 -1.57 -14.18 11.20
C LYS A 326 -0.91 -14.60 9.90
N PHE A 327 0.04 -15.53 9.98
CA PHE A 327 0.66 -16.12 8.80
C PHE A 327 0.49 -17.64 8.79
N ILE A 328 0.37 -18.18 7.58
CA ILE A 328 0.43 -19.61 7.27
C ILE A 328 1.48 -19.76 6.17
N LEU A 329 2.52 -20.54 6.43
CA LEU A 329 3.57 -20.82 5.45
C LEU A 329 3.48 -22.29 5.02
N VAL A 330 3.57 -22.53 3.71
CA VAL A 330 3.67 -23.88 3.15
C VAL A 330 4.97 -23.97 2.34
N GLU A 331 5.82 -24.92 2.69
CA GLU A 331 7.06 -25.21 1.98
C GLU A 331 7.25 -26.72 1.89
N MET A 332 7.55 -27.22 0.69
CA MET A 332 7.67 -28.65 0.42
C MET A 332 9.12 -29.17 0.39
N MET A 333 10.08 -28.26 0.43
CA MET A 333 11.49 -28.60 0.31
C MET A 333 12.09 -28.93 1.68
N ASP A 334 13.14 -29.74 1.68
CA ASP A 334 13.82 -30.24 2.89
C ASP A 334 14.33 -29.14 3.84
N TYR A 335 14.47 -27.91 3.35
CA TYR A 335 14.88 -26.77 4.16
C TYR A 335 13.71 -26.11 4.95
N ALA A 336 12.50 -26.63 4.89
CA ALA A 336 11.33 -26.04 5.56
C ALA A 336 11.55 -25.87 7.08
N ASP A 337 12.17 -26.87 7.76
CA ASP A 337 12.52 -26.74 9.19
C ASP A 337 13.82 -25.92 9.37
N SER A 338 14.89 -26.31 8.66
CA SER A 338 16.24 -25.79 8.93
C SER A 338 16.45 -24.32 8.50
N ILE A 339 15.67 -23.81 7.53
CA ILE A 339 15.76 -22.43 7.06
C ILE A 339 14.47 -21.67 7.35
N THR A 340 13.32 -22.14 6.85
CA THR A 340 12.07 -21.40 6.93
C THR A 340 11.59 -21.22 8.37
N ALA A 341 11.41 -22.33 9.09
CA ALA A 341 10.97 -22.29 10.48
C ALA A 341 12.05 -21.71 11.40
N GLU A 342 13.31 -22.04 11.18
CA GLU A 342 14.43 -21.52 11.99
C GLU A 342 14.57 -19.99 11.82
N ARG A 343 14.37 -19.44 10.62
CA ARG A 343 14.30 -17.99 10.43
C ARG A 343 13.21 -17.35 11.29
N VAL A 344 12.01 -17.93 11.31
CA VAL A 344 10.89 -17.43 12.11
C VAL A 344 11.24 -17.47 13.60
N LYS A 345 11.84 -18.55 14.09
CA LYS A 345 12.30 -18.69 15.49
C LYS A 345 13.30 -17.58 15.85
N ARG A 346 14.27 -17.31 14.97
CA ARG A 346 15.30 -16.27 15.21
C ARG A 346 14.72 -14.85 15.14
N VAL A 347 13.79 -14.59 14.23
CA VAL A 347 13.09 -13.28 14.16
C VAL A 347 12.29 -13.02 15.43
N ILE A 348 11.59 -14.02 15.95
CA ILE A 348 10.84 -13.91 17.21
C ILE A 348 11.76 -13.62 18.41
N LYS A 349 12.93 -14.27 18.47
CA LYS A 349 13.88 -14.13 19.60
C LYS A 349 14.80 -12.93 19.49
N GLY A 350 15.04 -12.45 18.29
CA GLY A 350 16.11 -11.52 17.93
C GLY A 350 17.29 -12.24 17.29
N TYR A 351 18.03 -11.52 16.42
CA TYR A 351 19.15 -12.07 15.66
C TYR A 351 20.22 -11.02 15.39
N GLY A 352 21.35 -11.46 14.83
CA GLY A 352 22.50 -10.61 14.56
C GLY A 352 23.31 -10.30 15.81
N GLU A 353 24.49 -9.69 15.61
CA GLU A 353 25.42 -9.35 16.69
C GLU A 353 25.99 -7.93 16.52
N GLY A 354 26.38 -7.31 17.61
CA GLY A 354 27.00 -6.00 17.65
C GLY A 354 26.12 -4.94 16.97
N LYS A 355 26.64 -4.29 15.94
CA LYS A 355 25.92 -3.23 15.19
C LYS A 355 24.77 -3.76 14.33
N ASN A 356 24.75 -5.06 14.05
CA ASN A 356 23.72 -5.73 13.26
C ASN A 356 22.70 -6.48 14.13
N ALA A 357 22.75 -6.31 15.45
CA ALA A 357 21.77 -6.89 16.36
C ALA A 357 20.39 -6.32 16.12
N VAL A 358 19.41 -7.21 15.97
CA VAL A 358 17.99 -6.88 15.78
C VAL A 358 17.22 -7.50 16.93
N GLU A 359 16.48 -6.65 17.63
CA GLU A 359 15.62 -7.09 18.72
C GLU A 359 14.48 -7.97 18.23
N GLY A 360 14.17 -9.04 18.97
CA GLY A 360 13.10 -9.95 18.64
C GLY A 360 11.73 -9.28 18.52
N THR A 361 10.92 -9.79 17.61
CA THR A 361 9.55 -9.31 17.43
C THR A 361 8.60 -9.81 18.51
N GLY A 362 8.99 -10.89 19.22
CA GLY A 362 8.04 -11.65 20.04
C GLY A 362 7.07 -12.46 19.17
N GLY A 363 6.04 -13.02 19.80
CA GLY A 363 5.05 -13.87 19.16
C GLY A 363 5.38 -15.36 19.25
N ASN A 364 4.61 -16.18 18.54
CA ASN A 364 4.79 -17.62 18.46
C ASN A 364 4.30 -18.17 17.13
N PHE A 365 4.63 -19.40 16.82
CA PHE A 365 4.08 -20.17 15.71
C PHE A 365 4.14 -21.67 16.01
N SER A 366 3.34 -22.44 15.28
CA SER A 366 3.39 -23.91 15.30
C SER A 366 4.01 -24.41 14.00
N PHE A 367 4.95 -25.33 14.10
CA PHE A 367 5.52 -26.04 12.95
C PHE A 367 4.87 -27.42 12.85
N TYR A 368 4.46 -27.77 11.64
CA TYR A 368 3.85 -29.06 11.33
C TYR A 368 4.63 -29.71 10.20
N ASP A 369 4.79 -31.01 10.28
CA ASP A 369 5.32 -31.84 9.22
C ASP A 369 4.30 -32.92 8.85
N LEU A 370 4.42 -33.48 7.64
CA LEU A 370 3.57 -34.56 7.21
C LEU A 370 3.96 -35.84 7.94
N GLY A 371 3.03 -36.38 8.69
CA GLY A 371 3.16 -37.69 9.29
C GLY A 371 2.85 -38.80 8.30
N GLU A 372 2.91 -40.07 8.82
CA GLU A 372 2.44 -41.22 8.05
C GLU A 372 0.96 -41.07 7.67
N PRO A 373 0.55 -41.51 6.47
CA PRO A 373 -0.84 -41.47 6.07
C PRO A 373 -1.71 -42.28 7.02
N LEU A 374 -2.85 -41.72 7.45
CA LEU A 374 -3.80 -42.40 8.34
C LEU A 374 -4.44 -43.63 7.72
N LEU A 375 -4.56 -43.64 6.40
CA LEU A 375 -5.18 -44.71 5.63
C LEU A 375 -4.15 -45.31 4.63
N MET A 376 -4.14 -46.60 4.50
CA MET A 376 -3.48 -47.35 3.44
C MET A 376 -4.56 -48.04 2.61
N GLY A 377 -4.97 -47.39 1.50
CA GLY A 377 -6.20 -47.74 0.78
C GLY A 377 -7.43 -47.50 1.65
N ASP A 378 -8.26 -48.51 1.85
CA ASP A 378 -9.47 -48.44 2.68
C ASP A 378 -9.25 -48.84 4.14
N CYS A 379 -8.01 -49.23 4.53
CA CYS A 379 -7.68 -49.67 5.85
C CYS A 379 -6.91 -48.58 6.64
N LEU A 380 -7.06 -48.60 7.97
CA LEU A 380 -6.20 -47.79 8.85
C LEU A 380 -4.75 -48.27 8.75
N ASN A 381 -3.83 -47.31 8.73
CA ASN A 381 -2.40 -47.58 8.77
C ASN A 381 -1.98 -47.96 10.21
N GLU A 382 -1.61 -49.21 10.40
CA GLU A 382 -1.19 -49.73 11.69
C GLU A 382 0.12 -49.11 12.25
N ALA A 383 0.90 -48.44 11.38
CA ALA A 383 2.08 -47.69 11.79
C ALA A 383 1.76 -46.37 12.49
N VAL A 384 0.52 -45.87 12.35
CA VAL A 384 0.09 -44.62 12.99
C VAL A 384 -0.36 -44.90 14.43
N ALA A 385 0.23 -44.18 15.39
CA ALA A 385 -0.13 -44.31 16.79
C ALA A 385 -1.63 -44.01 17.01
N PRO A 386 -2.33 -44.81 17.85
CA PRO A 386 -3.77 -44.61 18.09
C PRO A 386 -4.15 -43.21 18.56
N GLU A 387 -3.25 -42.54 19.26
CA GLU A 387 -3.43 -41.14 19.73
C GLU A 387 -3.59 -40.19 18.55
N LYS A 388 -2.84 -40.35 17.47
CA LYS A 388 -2.94 -39.52 16.26
C LYS A 388 -4.26 -39.76 15.51
N ILE A 389 -4.75 -40.99 15.50
CA ILE A 389 -6.06 -41.32 14.94
C ILE A 389 -7.16 -40.65 15.78
N ARG A 390 -7.04 -40.64 17.11
CA ARG A 390 -7.97 -39.97 18.03
C ARG A 390 -7.97 -38.43 17.82
N GLU A 391 -6.78 -37.82 17.72
CA GLU A 391 -6.63 -36.42 17.40
C GLU A 391 -7.36 -36.06 16.08
N TYR A 392 -7.17 -36.86 15.03
CA TYR A 392 -7.82 -36.69 13.75
C TYR A 392 -9.35 -36.79 13.85
N ILE A 393 -9.88 -37.85 14.46
CA ILE A 393 -11.32 -38.07 14.63
C ILE A 393 -11.92 -36.91 15.41
N TRP A 394 -11.30 -36.56 16.56
CA TRP A 394 -11.80 -35.44 17.36
C TRP A 394 -11.84 -34.14 16.57
N PHE A 395 -10.78 -33.81 15.86
CA PHE A 395 -10.72 -32.59 15.04
C PHE A 395 -11.74 -32.61 13.90
N MET A 396 -11.94 -33.72 13.24
CA MET A 396 -12.93 -33.83 12.15
C MET A 396 -14.35 -33.56 12.64
N GLU A 397 -14.70 -34.05 13.82
CA GLU A 397 -16.04 -33.91 14.41
C GLU A 397 -16.25 -32.55 15.09
N THR A 398 -15.22 -32.03 15.77
CA THR A 398 -15.37 -30.86 16.66
C THR A 398 -14.76 -29.59 16.13
N LYS A 399 -13.79 -29.68 15.19
CA LYS A 399 -12.90 -28.58 14.73
C LYS A 399 -12.09 -27.93 15.86
N GLN A 400 -11.91 -28.66 16.96
CA GLN A 400 -11.13 -28.22 18.13
C GLN A 400 -9.89 -29.10 18.32
N PRO A 401 -8.80 -28.55 18.90
CA PRO A 401 -7.66 -29.37 19.31
C PRO A 401 -8.09 -30.49 20.28
N TYR A 402 -7.50 -31.68 20.11
CA TYR A 402 -7.74 -32.81 20.99
C TYR A 402 -7.00 -32.62 22.32
N ALA A 403 -7.72 -32.75 23.41
CA ALA A 403 -7.16 -32.87 24.74
C ALA A 403 -7.59 -34.22 25.30
N PRO A 404 -6.67 -35.13 25.62
CA PRO A 404 -7.03 -36.43 26.15
C PRO A 404 -7.84 -36.29 27.44
N PRO A 405 -9.00 -36.96 27.56
CA PRO A 405 -9.81 -36.89 28.76
C PRO A 405 -9.08 -37.62 29.91
N SER A 406 -9.18 -37.07 31.11
CA SER A 406 -8.69 -37.74 32.35
C SER A 406 -9.66 -38.86 32.70
N GLY A 407 -9.36 -40.11 32.28
CA GLY A 407 -10.18 -41.28 32.66
C GLY A 407 -9.90 -42.49 31.76
N GLY A 408 -10.02 -43.69 32.35
CA GLY A 408 -9.48 -44.95 31.86
C GLY A 408 -10.16 -45.64 30.68
N ASN A 409 -11.10 -45.03 29.95
CA ASN A 409 -11.66 -45.64 28.75
C ASN A 409 -10.89 -45.20 27.49
N PRO A 410 -10.10 -46.11 26.88
CA PRO A 410 -9.28 -45.78 25.71
C PRO A 410 -10.08 -45.40 24.46
N TYR A 411 -11.39 -45.66 24.42
CA TYR A 411 -12.29 -45.34 23.28
C TYR A 411 -13.10 -44.06 23.48
N TYR A 412 -13.02 -43.46 24.66
CA TYR A 412 -13.71 -42.19 24.93
C TYR A 412 -12.86 -41.00 24.57
N LEU A 413 -13.27 -40.24 23.60
CA LEU A 413 -12.53 -39.05 23.09
C LEU A 413 -12.82 -37.77 23.87
N GLY A 414 -13.97 -37.68 24.53
CA GLY A 414 -14.41 -36.46 25.22
C GLY A 414 -15.84 -36.10 24.94
N LYS A 415 -16.29 -34.97 25.49
CA LYS A 415 -17.58 -34.30 25.15
C LYS A 415 -17.31 -32.97 24.48
N HIS A 416 -18.09 -32.65 23.44
CA HIS A 416 -18.10 -31.37 22.78
C HIS A 416 -19.55 -30.98 22.52
N ASN A 417 -20.00 -29.80 22.99
CA ASN A 417 -21.32 -29.22 22.79
C ASN A 417 -22.46 -30.20 23.17
N SER A 418 -22.68 -30.42 24.44
CA SER A 418 -23.87 -31.15 24.98
C SER A 418 -24.85 -30.18 25.59
#